data_24fce462a7ef80000e2e36fb4203c88d
#
_entry.id   24fce462a7ef80000e2e36fb4203c88d
#
_cell.length_a   1.000
_cell.length_b   1.000
_cell.length_c   1.000
_cell.angle_alpha   90.00
_cell.angle_beta   90.00
_cell.angle_gamma   90.00
#
_symmetry.space_group_name_H-M   'P 1'
#
loop_
_entity.id
_entity.type
_entity.pdbx_description
1 polymer ?
#
loop_
_entity_poly.entity_id
_entity_poly.type
_entity_poly.pdbx_seq_one_letter_code
_entity_poly.pdbx_strand_id
1 'polypeptide(L)'
;MISLDELKFDEQGLIPAIVYDAEHHKVLTLAYMNRESLALSMERGLTTFWSRSRQELWLKGETSGNYQHIVSITADCDGDALLVAVEKDGPACHLGTDSCFTRPVWQSPEKGEFSLEGLYQLLQTRKETRPAGSYTSYLFDKGLDKILKKVGEECTEVIIAAKAEDKRETVYELADLAYHLLVLMAQAGIEPEDVQRELASRHVIDHKVKQEKMT
;
A
#
# COMPACT_ATOMS: atom_id res chain seq x y z
N MET A 1 24.02 7.79 5.47
CA MET A 1 23.92 6.90 4.28
C MET A 1 25.17 6.05 4.26
N ILE A 2 25.06 4.74 4.02
CA ILE A 2 26.21 3.84 3.89
C ILE A 2 26.88 4.02 2.53
N SER A 3 28.18 3.75 2.45
CA SER A 3 28.94 3.75 1.19
C SER A 3 28.64 2.49 0.37
N LEU A 4 28.74 2.58 -0.95
CA LEU A 4 28.69 1.41 -1.84
C LEU A 4 29.79 0.37 -1.52
N ASP A 5 30.87 0.79 -0.87
CA ASP A 5 31.97 -0.09 -0.48
C ASP A 5 31.67 -0.92 0.76
N GLU A 6 30.64 -0.55 1.52
CA GLU A 6 30.15 -1.32 2.66
C GLU A 6 29.17 -2.44 2.26
N LEU A 7 28.69 -2.41 1.00
CA LEU A 7 27.81 -3.45 0.48
C LEU A 7 28.56 -4.73 0.14
N LYS A 8 27.95 -5.86 0.45
CA LYS A 8 28.49 -7.19 0.18
C LYS A 8 27.81 -7.78 -1.06
N PHE A 9 28.56 -7.86 -2.12
CA PHE A 9 28.16 -8.56 -3.34
C PHE A 9 28.57 -10.03 -3.24
N ASP A 10 27.79 -10.90 -3.86
CA ASP A 10 28.10 -12.32 -3.94
C ASP A 10 29.38 -12.60 -4.79
N GLU A 11 29.77 -13.87 -4.92
CA GLU A 11 30.94 -14.30 -5.69
C GLU A 11 30.85 -13.93 -7.19
N GLN A 12 29.65 -13.65 -7.68
CA GLN A 12 29.40 -13.19 -9.05
C GLN A 12 29.36 -11.64 -9.17
N GLY A 13 29.60 -10.95 -8.07
CA GLY A 13 29.53 -9.49 -8.01
C GLY A 13 28.10 -8.95 -8.02
N LEU A 14 27.12 -9.75 -7.57
CA LEU A 14 25.71 -9.39 -7.56
C LEU A 14 25.17 -9.22 -6.14
N ILE A 15 24.20 -8.35 -6.00
CA ILE A 15 23.42 -8.16 -4.78
C ILE A 15 21.91 -8.26 -5.12
N PRO A 16 21.12 -9.04 -4.37
CA PRO A 16 19.68 -9.11 -4.57
C PRO A 16 19.03 -7.76 -4.20
N ALA A 17 18.06 -7.35 -5.00
CA ALA A 17 17.28 -6.14 -4.82
C ALA A 17 15.78 -6.47 -4.80
N ILE A 18 15.16 -6.32 -3.64
CA ILE A 18 13.72 -6.43 -3.47
C ILE A 18 13.11 -5.07 -3.82
N VAL A 19 12.33 -5.03 -4.89
CA VAL A 19 11.67 -3.80 -5.34
C VAL A 19 10.23 -3.78 -4.86
N TYR A 20 9.81 -2.68 -4.24
CA TYR A 20 8.44 -2.50 -3.79
C TYR A 20 7.87 -1.14 -4.19
N ASP A 21 6.56 -1.10 -4.35
CA ASP A 21 5.78 0.10 -4.61
C ASP A 21 5.75 0.97 -3.34
N ALA A 22 6.25 2.18 -3.42
CA ALA A 22 6.33 3.11 -2.28
C ALA A 22 4.93 3.58 -1.82
N GLU A 23 3.97 3.68 -2.73
CA GLU A 23 2.59 4.12 -2.45
C GLU A 23 1.77 2.99 -1.80
N HIS A 24 1.81 1.78 -2.37
CA HIS A 24 0.96 0.67 -1.94
C HIS A 24 1.68 -0.34 -1.03
N HIS A 25 2.97 -0.15 -0.75
CA HIS A 25 3.82 -1.06 0.04
C HIS A 25 3.83 -2.52 -0.45
N LYS A 26 3.57 -2.72 -1.73
CA LYS A 26 3.50 -4.03 -2.36
C LYS A 26 4.83 -4.42 -2.97
N VAL A 27 5.33 -5.62 -2.68
CA VAL A 27 6.53 -6.14 -3.33
C VAL A 27 6.24 -6.39 -4.81
N LEU A 28 7.03 -5.78 -5.69
CA LEU A 28 6.86 -5.83 -7.14
C LEU A 28 7.65 -6.97 -7.77
N THR A 29 8.94 -7.05 -7.43
CA THR A 29 9.85 -8.06 -7.98
C THR A 29 11.07 -8.23 -7.08
N LEU A 30 11.82 -9.32 -7.29
CA LEU A 30 13.20 -9.48 -6.88
C LEU A 30 14.06 -9.51 -8.13
N ALA A 31 15.04 -8.63 -8.20
CA ALA A 31 16.03 -8.54 -9.26
C ALA A 31 17.44 -8.55 -8.68
N TYR A 32 18.46 -8.48 -9.54
CA TYR A 32 19.85 -8.45 -9.12
C TYR A 32 20.53 -7.19 -9.65
N MET A 33 21.41 -6.62 -8.85
CA MET A 33 22.23 -5.49 -9.23
C MET A 33 23.72 -5.85 -9.08
N ASN A 34 24.56 -5.36 -10.00
CA ASN A 34 25.99 -5.26 -9.78
C ASN A 34 26.35 -3.82 -9.40
N ARG A 35 27.61 -3.53 -9.09
CA ARG A 35 28.04 -2.17 -8.72
C ARG A 35 27.69 -1.12 -9.78
N GLU A 36 27.83 -1.47 -11.05
CA GLU A 36 27.56 -0.57 -12.18
C GLU A 36 26.05 -0.26 -12.28
N SER A 37 25.19 -1.31 -12.26
CA SER A 37 23.73 -1.10 -12.35
C SER A 37 23.20 -0.32 -11.15
N LEU A 38 23.76 -0.53 -9.95
CA LEU A 38 23.39 0.22 -8.76
C LEU A 38 23.79 1.70 -8.86
N ALA A 39 25.03 1.97 -9.32
CA ALA A 39 25.50 3.34 -9.53
C ALA A 39 24.65 4.07 -10.60
N LEU A 40 24.35 3.42 -11.72
CA LEU A 40 23.47 3.96 -12.76
C LEU A 40 22.05 4.19 -12.25
N SER A 41 21.53 3.31 -11.40
CA SER A 41 20.22 3.49 -10.79
C SER A 41 20.15 4.72 -9.91
N MET A 42 21.19 4.96 -9.10
CA MET A 42 21.30 6.14 -8.24
C MET A 42 21.48 7.43 -9.06
N GLU A 43 22.26 7.39 -10.13
CA GLU A 43 22.50 8.54 -11.00
C GLU A 43 21.25 8.96 -11.76
N ARG A 44 20.50 7.99 -12.30
CA ARG A 44 19.34 8.24 -13.16
C ARG A 44 18.03 8.39 -12.40
N GLY A 45 17.99 7.96 -11.13
CA GLY A 45 16.75 7.84 -10.38
C GLY A 45 15.79 6.77 -10.92
N LEU A 46 16.27 5.85 -11.76
CA LEU A 46 15.50 4.78 -12.41
C LEU A 46 16.15 3.43 -12.15
N THR A 47 15.33 2.40 -11.89
CA THR A 47 15.87 1.06 -11.61
C THR A 47 16.57 0.47 -12.82
N THR A 48 17.87 0.25 -12.70
CA THR A 48 18.71 -0.47 -13.67
C THR A 48 19.22 -1.74 -12.97
N PHE A 49 18.96 -2.90 -13.56
CA PHE A 49 19.32 -4.21 -13.00
C PHE A 49 20.43 -4.87 -13.82
N TRP A 50 20.98 -5.93 -13.27
CA TRP A 50 21.81 -6.88 -13.99
C TRP A 50 21.00 -8.12 -14.37
N SER A 51 20.85 -8.37 -15.66
CA SER A 51 20.18 -9.56 -16.17
C SER A 51 21.14 -10.77 -16.12
N ARG A 52 20.90 -11.69 -15.17
CA ARG A 52 21.72 -12.90 -15.01
C ARG A 52 21.70 -13.83 -16.24
N SER A 53 20.57 -13.87 -16.95
CA SER A 53 20.42 -14.71 -18.13
C SER A 53 21.04 -14.12 -19.40
N ARG A 54 20.99 -12.78 -19.55
CA ARG A 54 21.54 -12.07 -20.70
C ARG A 54 22.96 -11.58 -20.48
N GLN A 55 23.41 -11.53 -19.20
CA GLN A 55 24.72 -10.99 -18.80
C GLN A 55 24.92 -9.55 -19.26
N GLU A 56 23.90 -8.71 -19.08
CA GLU A 56 23.90 -7.31 -19.47
C GLU A 56 23.08 -6.43 -18.50
N LEU A 57 23.32 -5.14 -18.58
CA LEU A 57 22.51 -4.14 -17.89
C LEU A 57 21.10 -4.10 -18.49
N TRP A 58 20.11 -3.92 -17.64
CA TRP A 58 18.73 -3.82 -18.04
C TRP A 58 18.03 -2.68 -17.31
N LEU A 59 17.66 -1.62 -18.03
CA LEU A 59 16.82 -0.55 -17.51
C LEU A 59 15.37 -1.01 -17.49
N LYS A 60 14.77 -1.06 -16.31
CA LYS A 60 13.36 -1.44 -16.17
C LYS A 60 12.46 -0.39 -16.86
N GLY A 61 11.62 -0.87 -17.75
CA GLY A 61 10.73 0.00 -18.53
C GLY A 61 11.25 0.37 -19.92
N GLU A 62 12.50 0.10 -20.28
CA GLU A 62 13.08 0.50 -21.57
C GLU A 62 12.31 0.02 -22.80
N THR A 63 11.62 -1.13 -22.71
CA THR A 63 10.82 -1.69 -23.79
C THR A 63 9.32 -1.43 -23.60
N SER A 64 8.83 -1.44 -22.36
CA SER A 64 7.39 -1.37 -22.06
C SER A 64 6.88 0.05 -21.79
N GLY A 65 7.77 1.01 -21.53
CA GLY A 65 7.42 2.34 -21.04
C GLY A 65 7.09 2.38 -19.54
N ASN A 66 6.99 1.23 -18.86
CA ASN A 66 6.66 1.14 -17.43
C ASN A 66 7.95 1.27 -16.61
N TYR A 67 8.44 2.49 -16.45
CA TYR A 67 9.62 2.78 -15.65
C TYR A 67 9.32 2.67 -14.15
N GLN A 68 10.39 2.58 -13.36
CA GLN A 68 10.33 2.57 -11.90
C GLN A 68 11.24 3.68 -11.39
N HIS A 69 10.65 4.75 -10.87
CA HIS A 69 11.34 5.91 -10.31
C HIS A 69 11.73 5.62 -8.87
N ILE A 70 13.01 5.72 -8.55
CA ILE A 70 13.54 5.34 -7.24
C ILE A 70 13.22 6.44 -6.23
N VAL A 71 12.53 6.06 -5.16
CA VAL A 71 12.29 6.89 -3.97
C VAL A 71 13.41 6.72 -2.96
N SER A 72 13.82 5.47 -2.71
CA SER A 72 14.94 5.16 -1.81
C SER A 72 15.56 3.81 -2.11
N ILE A 73 16.82 3.64 -1.72
CA ILE A 73 17.53 2.36 -1.70
C ILE A 73 18.10 2.19 -0.28
N THR A 74 17.75 1.10 0.37
CA THR A 74 18.18 0.77 1.73
C THR A 74 18.83 -0.60 1.73
N ALA A 75 20.02 -0.73 2.31
CA ALA A 75 20.63 -2.03 2.55
C ALA A 75 20.03 -2.68 3.81
N ASP A 76 20.04 -4.00 3.87
CA ASP A 76 19.71 -4.72 5.09
C ASP A 76 20.79 -4.58 6.16
N CYS A 77 20.65 -5.31 7.28
CA CYS A 77 21.49 -5.10 8.47
C CYS A 77 22.94 -5.53 8.28
N ASP A 78 23.25 -6.41 7.37
CA ASP A 78 24.60 -6.91 7.09
C ASP A 78 25.11 -6.56 5.67
N GLY A 79 24.31 -5.81 4.89
CA GLY A 79 24.70 -5.20 3.64
C GLY A 79 24.75 -6.14 2.45
N ASP A 80 24.04 -7.29 2.49
CA ASP A 80 24.02 -8.29 1.42
C ASP A 80 22.73 -8.34 0.61
N ALA A 81 21.75 -7.49 0.95
CA ALA A 81 20.50 -7.31 0.20
C ALA A 81 20.07 -5.84 0.16
N LEU A 82 19.32 -5.48 -0.88
CA LEU A 82 18.77 -4.13 -1.05
C LEU A 82 17.26 -4.16 -1.05
N LEU A 83 16.66 -3.19 -0.37
CA LEU A 83 15.26 -2.82 -0.48
C LEU A 83 15.15 -1.54 -1.29
N VAL A 84 14.45 -1.58 -2.43
CA VAL A 84 14.32 -0.47 -3.38
C VAL A 84 12.87 -0.02 -3.43
N ALA A 85 12.59 1.15 -2.85
CA ALA A 85 11.28 1.79 -2.96
C ALA A 85 11.16 2.53 -4.29
N VAL A 86 10.06 2.32 -5.00
CA VAL A 86 9.84 2.95 -6.30
C VAL A 86 8.41 3.47 -6.45
N GLU A 87 8.25 4.52 -7.26
CA GLU A 87 7.01 4.89 -7.92
C GLU A 87 7.04 4.31 -9.34
N LYS A 88 5.94 3.71 -9.80
CA LYS A 88 5.89 3.01 -11.10
C LYS A 88 4.93 3.67 -12.09
N ASP A 89 5.32 3.76 -13.36
CA ASP A 89 4.46 4.30 -14.41
C ASP A 89 3.36 3.34 -14.87
N GLY A 90 3.43 2.06 -14.43
CA GLY A 90 2.47 1.03 -14.83
C GLY A 90 2.83 -0.34 -14.27
N PRO A 91 2.23 -1.43 -14.80
CA PRO A 91 2.45 -2.78 -14.33
C PRO A 91 3.94 -3.16 -14.25
N ALA A 92 4.38 -3.70 -13.11
CA ALA A 92 5.78 -4.08 -12.93
C ALA A 92 6.16 -5.37 -13.68
N CYS A 93 5.20 -6.28 -13.86
CA CYS A 93 5.42 -7.57 -14.51
C CYS A 93 5.22 -7.50 -16.03
N HIS A 94 6.04 -8.23 -16.79
CA HIS A 94 5.89 -8.36 -18.25
C HIS A 94 4.57 -9.06 -18.68
N LEU A 95 3.88 -9.73 -17.75
CA LEU A 95 2.55 -10.32 -17.96
C LEU A 95 1.41 -9.30 -17.76
N GLY A 96 1.72 -8.02 -17.50
CA GLY A 96 0.73 -6.98 -17.28
C GLY A 96 0.16 -6.95 -15.86
N THR A 97 0.71 -7.72 -14.92
CA THR A 97 0.32 -7.69 -13.51
C THR A 97 1.16 -6.67 -12.72
N ASP A 98 0.59 -6.11 -11.67
CA ASP A 98 1.25 -5.14 -10.80
C ASP A 98 2.52 -5.69 -10.16
N SER A 99 2.53 -6.98 -9.80
CA SER A 99 3.64 -7.66 -9.15
C SER A 99 3.99 -8.93 -9.91
N CYS A 100 5.24 -9.35 -9.83
CA CYS A 100 5.70 -10.66 -10.31
C CYS A 100 5.24 -11.81 -9.39
N PHE A 101 4.87 -11.52 -8.15
CA PHE A 101 4.47 -12.51 -7.15
C PHE A 101 2.96 -12.80 -7.23
N THR A 102 2.54 -13.52 -8.29
CA THR A 102 1.12 -13.80 -8.57
C THR A 102 0.73 -15.27 -8.37
N ARG A 103 1.70 -16.15 -8.04
CA ARG A 103 1.47 -17.58 -7.94
C ARG A 103 1.75 -18.08 -6.52
N PRO A 104 0.73 -18.23 -5.66
CA PRO A 104 0.94 -18.75 -4.32
C PRO A 104 1.47 -20.17 -4.35
N VAL A 105 2.49 -20.46 -3.55
CA VAL A 105 3.03 -21.81 -3.34
C VAL A 105 2.35 -22.49 -2.17
N TRP A 106 2.06 -21.71 -1.14
CA TRP A 106 1.33 -22.15 0.05
C TRP A 106 0.60 -20.97 0.67
N GLN A 107 -0.57 -21.25 1.22
CA GLN A 107 -1.38 -20.26 1.94
C GLN A 107 -1.98 -20.94 3.17
N SER A 108 -1.88 -20.30 4.34
CA SER A 108 -2.51 -20.80 5.55
C SER A 108 -4.03 -20.84 5.39
N PRO A 109 -4.68 -21.98 5.66
CA PRO A 109 -6.14 -22.06 5.58
C PRO A 109 -6.85 -21.21 6.64
N GLU A 110 -6.15 -20.85 7.73
CA GLU A 110 -6.73 -20.14 8.89
C GLU A 110 -6.38 -18.63 8.91
N LYS A 111 -5.46 -18.18 8.07
CA LYS A 111 -4.98 -16.80 8.03
C LYS A 111 -5.05 -16.26 6.61
N GLY A 112 -6.23 -15.84 6.20
CA GLY A 112 -6.31 -14.74 5.25
C GLY A 112 -5.71 -13.51 5.95
N GLU A 113 -4.70 -12.90 5.38
CA GLU A 113 -4.15 -11.65 5.91
C GLU A 113 -5.29 -10.62 5.90
N PHE A 114 -5.75 -10.19 7.11
CA PHE A 114 -6.71 -9.11 7.20
C PHE A 114 -6.04 -7.83 6.72
N SER A 115 -6.64 -7.17 5.75
CA SER A 115 -6.25 -5.84 5.33
C SER A 115 -7.49 -4.96 5.18
N LEU A 116 -7.35 -3.65 5.39
CA LEU A 116 -8.45 -2.71 5.16
C LEU A 116 -8.88 -2.70 3.69
N GLU A 117 -7.92 -2.84 2.77
CA GLU A 117 -8.16 -3.00 1.34
C GLU A 117 -9.01 -4.24 1.05
N GLY A 118 -8.62 -5.41 1.58
CA GLY A 118 -9.40 -6.65 1.43
C GLY A 118 -10.79 -6.54 2.03
N LEU A 119 -10.95 -5.85 3.16
CA LEU A 119 -12.25 -5.56 3.74
C LEU A 119 -13.08 -4.66 2.80
N TYR A 120 -12.50 -3.60 2.25
CA TYR A 120 -13.19 -2.71 1.33
C TYR A 120 -13.67 -3.45 0.06
N GLN A 121 -12.82 -4.28 -0.54
CA GLN A 121 -13.19 -5.12 -1.70
C GLN A 121 -14.32 -6.08 -1.37
N LEU A 122 -14.33 -6.68 -0.16
CA LEU A 122 -15.44 -7.49 0.32
C LEU A 122 -16.74 -6.68 0.43
N LEU A 123 -16.67 -5.44 0.93
CA LEU A 123 -17.83 -4.55 1.01
C LEU A 123 -18.36 -4.18 -0.38
N GLN A 124 -17.50 -3.90 -1.35
CA GLN A 124 -17.87 -3.68 -2.76
C GLN A 124 -18.61 -4.90 -3.32
N THR A 125 -18.05 -6.09 -3.15
CA THR A 125 -18.67 -7.35 -3.58
C THR A 125 -20.05 -7.55 -2.94
N ARG A 126 -20.21 -7.26 -1.65
CA ARG A 126 -21.48 -7.36 -0.94
C ARG A 126 -22.51 -6.31 -1.36
N LYS A 127 -22.04 -5.13 -1.79
CA LYS A 127 -22.88 -4.09 -2.38
C LYS A 127 -23.50 -4.56 -3.71
N GLU A 128 -22.76 -5.32 -4.51
CA GLU A 128 -23.21 -5.85 -5.79
C GLU A 128 -24.07 -7.09 -5.62
N THR A 129 -23.60 -8.08 -4.86
CA THR A 129 -24.19 -9.42 -4.76
C THR A 129 -25.33 -9.55 -3.77
N ARG A 130 -25.40 -8.65 -2.78
CA ARG A 130 -26.48 -8.59 -1.76
C ARG A 130 -26.80 -9.95 -1.13
N PRO A 131 -25.81 -10.69 -0.57
CA PRO A 131 -26.07 -11.99 0.03
C PRO A 131 -27.11 -11.89 1.15
N ALA A 132 -28.06 -12.84 1.17
CA ALA A 132 -29.12 -12.89 2.17
C ALA A 132 -28.53 -13.07 3.58
N GLY A 133 -29.11 -12.38 4.58
CA GLY A 133 -28.65 -12.42 5.96
C GLY A 133 -27.39 -11.62 6.26
N SER A 134 -26.81 -10.95 5.28
CA SER A 134 -25.65 -10.09 5.48
C SER A 134 -26.06 -8.73 6.04
N TYR A 135 -25.45 -8.33 7.17
CA TYR A 135 -25.62 -6.99 7.75
C TYR A 135 -25.18 -5.88 6.78
N THR A 136 -24.08 -6.11 6.05
CA THR A 136 -23.61 -5.18 5.02
C THR A 136 -24.66 -4.96 3.93
N SER A 137 -25.28 -6.06 3.43
CA SER A 137 -26.36 -5.98 2.44
C SER A 137 -27.54 -5.18 2.98
N TYR A 138 -27.93 -5.42 4.24
CA TYR A 138 -28.98 -4.65 4.91
C TYR A 138 -28.68 -3.15 4.93
N LEU A 139 -27.44 -2.73 5.25
CA LEU A 139 -27.06 -1.32 5.25
C LEU A 139 -27.22 -0.69 3.86
N PHE A 140 -26.73 -1.37 2.83
CA PHE A 140 -26.87 -0.89 1.45
C PHE A 140 -28.31 -0.85 0.96
N ASP A 141 -29.14 -1.82 1.38
CA ASP A 141 -30.58 -1.85 1.05
C ASP A 141 -31.36 -0.73 1.72
N LYS A 142 -30.98 -0.34 2.95
CA LYS A 142 -31.58 0.79 3.67
C LYS A 142 -31.06 2.14 3.17
N GLY A 143 -29.95 2.13 2.42
CA GLY A 143 -29.40 3.31 1.75
C GLY A 143 -28.64 4.27 2.64
N LEU A 144 -28.30 5.40 2.05
CA LEU A 144 -27.35 6.37 2.61
C LEU A 144 -27.74 6.89 4.01
N ASP A 145 -29.01 7.19 4.24
CA ASP A 145 -29.45 7.73 5.53
C ASP A 145 -29.18 6.76 6.70
N LYS A 146 -29.38 5.46 6.46
CA LYS A 146 -29.08 4.43 7.47
C LYS A 146 -27.58 4.30 7.71
N ILE A 147 -26.78 4.38 6.66
CA ILE A 147 -25.32 4.33 6.75
C ILE A 147 -24.80 5.54 7.54
N LEU A 148 -25.25 6.76 7.20
CA LEU A 148 -24.87 7.98 7.90
C LEU A 148 -25.30 7.97 9.37
N LYS A 149 -26.51 7.43 9.66
CA LYS A 149 -26.95 7.24 11.03
C LYS A 149 -25.99 6.36 11.81
N LYS A 150 -25.53 5.23 11.24
CA LYS A 150 -24.57 4.34 11.90
C LYS A 150 -23.21 5.03 12.11
N VAL A 151 -22.69 5.74 11.14
CA VAL A 151 -21.44 6.52 11.32
C VAL A 151 -21.56 7.49 12.50
N GLY A 152 -22.71 8.19 12.65
CA GLY A 152 -22.95 9.10 13.76
C GLY A 152 -23.09 8.38 15.13
N GLU A 153 -23.73 7.24 15.16
CA GLU A 153 -23.86 6.38 16.36
C GLU A 153 -22.46 5.95 16.83
N GLU A 154 -21.67 5.28 15.97
CA GLU A 154 -20.34 4.77 16.31
C GLU A 154 -19.36 5.89 16.68
N CYS A 155 -19.44 7.06 16.01
CA CYS A 155 -18.64 8.22 16.39
C CYS A 155 -18.95 8.69 17.82
N THR A 156 -20.22 8.62 18.23
CA THR A 156 -20.63 8.98 19.58
C THR A 156 -20.14 7.96 20.61
N GLU A 157 -20.23 6.66 20.30
CA GLU A 157 -19.77 5.57 21.15
C GLU A 157 -18.25 5.61 21.37
N VAL A 158 -17.46 5.94 20.33
CA VAL A 158 -16.02 6.21 20.46
C VAL A 158 -15.75 7.35 21.46
N ILE A 159 -16.52 8.46 21.40
CA ILE A 159 -16.35 9.61 22.32
C ILE A 159 -16.64 9.18 23.75
N ILE A 160 -17.70 8.40 23.97
CA ILE A 160 -18.12 7.93 25.31
C ILE A 160 -17.05 6.99 25.89
N ALA A 161 -16.62 5.98 25.11
CA ALA A 161 -15.62 5.02 25.53
C ALA A 161 -14.26 5.67 25.84
N ALA A 162 -13.82 6.58 24.96
CA ALA A 162 -12.57 7.30 25.16
C ALA A 162 -12.65 8.25 26.39
N LYS A 163 -13.80 8.87 26.65
CA LYS A 163 -14.03 9.72 27.84
C LYS A 163 -14.04 8.91 29.12
N ALA A 164 -14.49 7.66 29.07
CA ALA A 164 -14.46 6.73 30.18
C ALA A 164 -13.06 6.12 30.44
N GLU A 165 -12.07 6.44 29.60
CA GLU A 165 -10.70 5.90 29.62
C GLU A 165 -10.67 4.35 29.49
N ASP A 166 -11.72 3.75 28.93
CA ASP A 166 -11.77 2.31 28.62
C ASP A 166 -11.09 2.04 27.27
N LYS A 167 -9.81 1.67 27.31
CA LYS A 167 -9.02 1.38 26.11
C LYS A 167 -9.63 0.24 25.27
N ARG A 168 -10.17 -0.79 25.91
CA ARG A 168 -10.72 -1.97 25.21
C ARG A 168 -11.99 -1.59 24.44
N GLU A 169 -12.88 -0.91 25.12
CA GLU A 169 -14.11 -0.43 24.52
C GLU A 169 -13.83 0.63 23.44
N THR A 170 -12.90 1.54 23.68
CA THR A 170 -12.48 2.52 22.67
C THR A 170 -11.97 1.84 21.39
N VAL A 171 -11.19 0.77 21.49
CA VAL A 171 -10.71 0.01 20.31
C VAL A 171 -11.86 -0.67 19.60
N TYR A 172 -12.83 -1.21 20.33
CA TYR A 172 -14.02 -1.85 19.78
C TYR A 172 -14.83 -0.85 18.95
N GLU A 173 -15.18 0.28 19.54
CA GLU A 173 -15.97 1.32 18.87
C GLU A 173 -15.22 1.99 17.69
N LEU A 174 -13.90 2.14 17.80
CA LEU A 174 -13.07 2.60 16.66
C LEU A 174 -13.11 1.62 15.49
N ALA A 175 -13.16 0.31 15.76
CA ALA A 175 -13.27 -0.69 14.70
C ALA A 175 -14.65 -0.65 14.03
N ASP A 176 -15.72 -0.46 14.80
CA ASP A 176 -17.08 -0.32 14.27
C ASP A 176 -17.24 0.97 13.46
N LEU A 177 -16.67 2.09 13.94
CA LEU A 177 -16.63 3.34 13.19
C LEU A 177 -15.86 3.17 11.86
N ALA A 178 -14.67 2.54 11.90
CA ALA A 178 -13.86 2.30 10.70
C ALA A 178 -14.63 1.44 9.68
N TYR A 179 -15.31 0.40 10.14
CA TYR A 179 -16.15 -0.45 9.29
C TYR A 179 -17.27 0.36 8.61
N HIS A 180 -18.02 1.17 9.37
CA HIS A 180 -19.12 1.97 8.82
C HIS A 180 -18.63 3.11 7.90
N LEU A 181 -17.42 3.64 8.14
CA LEU A 181 -16.78 4.57 7.21
C LEU A 181 -16.43 3.91 5.88
N LEU A 182 -15.89 2.68 5.88
CA LEU A 182 -15.66 1.92 4.65
C LEU A 182 -16.96 1.60 3.90
N VAL A 183 -18.06 1.28 4.61
CA VAL A 183 -19.39 1.10 3.99
C VAL A 183 -19.88 2.40 3.37
N LEU A 184 -19.70 3.54 4.04
CA LEU A 184 -20.03 4.86 3.48
C LEU A 184 -19.21 5.16 2.23
N MET A 185 -17.91 4.90 2.26
CA MET A 185 -17.02 5.09 1.12
C MET A 185 -17.47 4.24 -0.07
N ALA A 186 -17.72 2.96 0.14
CA ALA A 186 -18.26 2.07 -0.90
C ALA A 186 -19.61 2.56 -1.44
N GLN A 187 -20.49 3.10 -0.59
CA GLN A 187 -21.77 3.69 -1.03
C GLN A 187 -21.59 4.94 -1.87
N ALA A 188 -20.64 5.78 -1.51
CA ALA A 188 -20.36 7.05 -2.17
C ALA A 188 -19.44 6.94 -3.40
N GLY A 189 -18.86 5.76 -3.66
CA GLY A 189 -17.87 5.56 -4.72
C GLY A 189 -16.54 6.26 -4.44
N ILE A 190 -16.14 6.30 -3.17
CA ILE A 190 -14.87 6.86 -2.69
C ILE A 190 -13.93 5.70 -2.41
N GLU A 191 -12.78 5.67 -3.04
CA GLU A 191 -11.77 4.66 -2.78
C GLU A 191 -10.91 5.01 -1.55
N PRO A 192 -10.37 4.02 -0.80
CA PRO A 192 -9.47 4.27 0.33
C PRO A 192 -8.28 5.17 -0.03
N GLU A 193 -7.76 5.04 -1.23
CA GLU A 193 -6.65 5.83 -1.79
C GLU A 193 -7.00 7.31 -1.94
N ASP A 194 -8.28 7.66 -2.17
CA ASP A 194 -8.71 9.06 -2.23
C ASP A 194 -8.53 9.75 -0.88
N VAL A 195 -8.88 9.02 0.20
CA VAL A 195 -8.70 9.50 1.57
C VAL A 195 -7.23 9.57 1.94
N GLN A 196 -6.43 8.58 1.55
CA GLN A 196 -4.98 8.56 1.77
C GLN A 196 -4.30 9.74 1.07
N ARG A 197 -4.63 10.00 -0.20
CA ARG A 197 -4.11 11.15 -0.96
C ARG A 197 -4.46 12.48 -0.30
N GLU A 198 -5.69 12.63 0.17
CA GLU A 198 -6.10 13.86 0.88
C GLU A 198 -5.34 14.03 2.21
N LEU A 199 -5.13 12.94 2.96
CA LEU A 199 -4.33 12.98 4.19
C LEU A 199 -2.87 13.32 3.88
N ALA A 200 -2.29 12.69 2.87
CA ALA A 200 -0.91 12.94 2.44
C ALA A 200 -0.71 14.40 2.00
N SER A 201 -1.66 14.97 1.26
CA SER A 201 -1.61 16.38 0.84
C SER A 201 -1.58 17.36 2.01
N ARG A 202 -2.17 16.97 3.15
CA ARG A 202 -2.21 17.79 4.37
C ARG A 202 -0.97 17.62 5.26
N HIS A 203 -0.21 16.55 5.05
CA HIS A 203 0.98 16.24 5.88
C HIS A 203 2.10 17.28 5.72
N VAL A 204 2.15 17.96 4.58
CA VAL A 204 3.16 18.99 4.26
C VAL A 204 2.77 20.40 4.76
N ILE A 205 1.57 20.57 5.32
CA ILE A 205 1.04 21.88 5.73
C ILE A 205 1.22 22.06 7.24
N ASP A 206 2.27 22.79 7.65
CA ASP A 206 2.55 23.16 9.04
C ASP A 206 1.52 24.12 9.65
N HIS A 207 0.57 24.66 8.88
CA HIS A 207 -0.46 25.57 9.34
C HIS A 207 -1.86 25.07 8.97
N LYS A 208 -2.73 24.95 9.99
CA LYS A 208 -4.16 24.63 9.81
C LYS A 208 -4.90 25.80 9.15
N VAL A 209 -4.80 25.91 7.84
CA VAL A 209 -5.45 26.96 7.03
C VAL A 209 -7.00 27.03 7.23
N LYS A 210 -7.63 25.96 7.73
CA LYS A 210 -9.08 25.90 7.99
C LYS A 210 -9.53 26.62 9.28
N GLN A 211 -8.65 26.81 10.26
CA GLN A 211 -9.04 27.50 11.51
C GLN A 211 -9.08 29.03 11.37
N GLU A 212 -8.33 29.61 10.45
CA GLU A 212 -8.32 31.06 10.20
C GLU A 212 -9.57 31.58 9.45
N LYS A 213 -10.38 30.68 8.85
CA LYS A 213 -11.61 31.03 8.13
C LYS A 213 -12.89 30.87 8.97
N MET A 214 -12.77 30.50 10.24
CA MET A 214 -13.90 30.29 11.17
C MET A 214 -13.95 31.32 12.31
N THR A 215 -13.17 32.41 12.23
CA THR A 215 -13.28 33.60 13.12
C THR A 215 -13.85 34.78 12.38
#